data_a06e1a7e2a134f9f1e002c355628f0f9
#
_entry.id   a06e1a7e2a134f9f1e002c355628f0f9
#
_cell.length_a   1.000
_cell.length_b   1.000
_cell.length_c   1.000
_cell.angle_alpha   90.00
_cell.angle_beta   90.00
_cell.angle_gamma   90.00
#
_symmetry.space_group_name_H-M   'P 1'
#
loop_
_entity.id
_entity.type
_entity.pdbx_description
1 polymer ?
#
loop_
_entity_poly.entity_id
_entity_poly.type
_entity_poly.pdbx_seq_one_letter_code
_entity_poly.pdbx_strand_id
1 'polypeptide(L)'
;LEASLQFYQEALGFKEVRRNDFPEYKFTLVYMQLEDDPDYELELTYNYDHEAYDLGNGYGHIAVGVDDLEATHQAHKEAGYTVTDLSGLPGKPKMYYFITDPDGYKIEVIRLAQFLEK
;
A
#
# COMPACT_ATOMS: atom_id res chain seq x y z
N LEU A 1 -11.76 5.00 -6.94
CA LEU A 1 -11.67 3.59 -6.53
C LEU A 1 -10.85 2.76 -7.52
N GLU A 2 -11.09 2.89 -8.82
CA GLU A 2 -10.38 2.08 -9.80
C GLU A 2 -8.87 2.31 -9.79
N ALA A 3 -8.44 3.55 -9.62
CA ALA A 3 -7.02 3.87 -9.53
C ALA A 3 -6.38 3.22 -8.30
N SER A 4 -7.08 3.22 -7.16
CA SER A 4 -6.58 2.58 -5.95
C SER A 4 -6.53 1.07 -6.09
N LEU A 5 -7.57 0.46 -6.67
CA LEU A 5 -7.57 -0.99 -6.93
C LEU A 5 -6.40 -1.38 -7.81
N GLN A 6 -6.19 -0.64 -8.90
CA GLN A 6 -5.09 -0.91 -9.81
C GLN A 6 -3.74 -0.78 -9.10
N PHE A 7 -3.57 0.26 -8.30
CA PHE A 7 -2.33 0.49 -7.56
C PHE A 7 -2.03 -0.67 -6.60
N TYR A 8 -3.00 -1.03 -5.74
CA TYR A 8 -2.77 -2.07 -4.74
C TYR A 8 -2.56 -3.45 -5.38
N GLN A 9 -3.22 -3.71 -6.50
CA GLN A 9 -3.03 -4.97 -7.24
C GLN A 9 -1.67 -5.01 -7.95
N GLU A 10 -1.33 -3.99 -8.72
CA GLU A 10 -0.14 -4.01 -9.57
C GLU A 10 1.13 -3.70 -8.81
N ALA A 11 1.11 -2.73 -7.90
CA ALA A 11 2.31 -2.32 -7.18
C ALA A 11 2.61 -3.23 -5.99
N LEU A 12 1.59 -3.67 -5.26
CA LEU A 12 1.77 -4.36 -3.98
C LEU A 12 1.25 -5.80 -3.96
N GLY A 13 0.62 -6.26 -5.03
CA GLY A 13 0.21 -7.65 -5.15
C GLY A 13 -1.03 -8.05 -4.35
N PHE A 14 -1.84 -7.09 -3.94
CA PHE A 14 -3.11 -7.38 -3.28
C PHE A 14 -4.11 -7.95 -4.28
N LYS A 15 -5.00 -8.81 -3.80
CA LYS A 15 -6.12 -9.34 -4.58
C LYS A 15 -7.42 -8.90 -3.94
N GLU A 16 -8.39 -8.53 -4.75
CA GLU A 16 -9.74 -8.26 -4.28
C GLU A 16 -10.39 -9.60 -3.92
N VAL A 17 -10.87 -9.73 -2.66
CA VAL A 17 -11.48 -10.98 -2.20
C VAL A 17 -12.99 -10.87 -2.04
N ARG A 18 -13.52 -9.66 -1.83
CA ARG A 18 -14.97 -9.43 -1.82
C ARG A 18 -15.24 -7.94 -1.92
N ARG A 19 -16.47 -7.63 -2.29
CA ARG A 19 -16.93 -6.25 -2.47
C ARG A 19 -18.38 -6.13 -2.03
N ASN A 20 -18.69 -5.05 -1.32
CA ASN A 20 -20.06 -4.73 -0.93
C ASN A 20 -20.40 -3.32 -1.34
N ASP A 21 -21.44 -3.17 -2.15
CA ASP A 21 -21.94 -1.87 -2.60
C ASP A 21 -23.11 -1.44 -1.73
N PHE A 22 -23.10 -0.18 -1.29
CA PHE A 22 -24.17 0.41 -0.49
C PHE A 22 -24.63 1.71 -1.17
N PRO A 23 -25.30 1.60 -2.33
CA PRO A 23 -25.66 2.80 -3.11
C PRO A 23 -26.63 3.72 -2.37
N GLU A 24 -27.46 3.18 -1.48
CA GLU A 24 -28.37 3.98 -0.65
C GLU A 24 -27.62 4.91 0.30
N TYR A 25 -26.43 4.50 0.74
CA TYR A 25 -25.59 5.28 1.64
C TYR A 25 -24.41 5.89 0.91
N LYS A 26 -24.32 5.70 -0.40
CA LYS A 26 -23.29 6.28 -1.28
C LYS A 26 -21.85 5.87 -0.92
N PHE A 27 -21.65 4.58 -0.70
CA PHE A 27 -20.29 4.06 -0.55
C PHE A 27 -20.18 2.60 -0.99
N THR A 28 -18.95 2.19 -1.26
CA THR A 28 -18.58 0.81 -1.61
C THR A 28 -17.38 0.41 -0.76
N LEU A 29 -17.43 -0.82 -0.23
CA LEU A 29 -16.30 -1.41 0.49
C LEU A 29 -15.67 -2.50 -0.38
N VAL A 30 -14.35 -2.45 -0.53
CA VAL A 30 -13.59 -3.48 -1.26
C VAL A 30 -12.56 -4.04 -0.31
N TYR A 31 -12.58 -5.35 -0.12
CA TYR A 31 -11.64 -6.04 0.77
C TYR A 31 -10.57 -6.70 -0.07
N MET A 32 -9.31 -6.41 0.25
CA MET A 32 -8.14 -6.89 -0.48
C MET A 32 -7.23 -7.66 0.46
N GLN A 33 -6.51 -8.62 -0.09
CA GLN A 33 -5.70 -9.53 0.69
C GLN A 33 -4.41 -9.86 -0.06
N LEU A 34 -3.31 -9.97 0.68
CA LEU A 34 -2.07 -10.51 0.15
C LEU A 34 -2.15 -12.04 0.20
N GLU A 35 -1.67 -12.69 -0.86
CA GLU A 35 -1.71 -14.16 -0.96
C GLU A 35 -0.96 -14.82 0.20
N ASP A 36 0.17 -14.24 0.60
CA ASP A 36 1.02 -14.77 1.66
C ASP A 36 0.57 -14.38 3.07
N ASP A 37 -0.52 -13.63 3.19
CA ASP A 37 -1.02 -13.16 4.48
C ASP A 37 -2.54 -13.25 4.53
N PRO A 38 -3.10 -14.47 4.55
CA PRO A 38 -4.55 -14.67 4.47
C PRO A 38 -5.32 -14.26 5.72
N ASP A 39 -4.64 -13.97 6.82
CA ASP A 39 -5.30 -13.63 8.08
C ASP A 39 -5.69 -12.14 8.17
N TYR A 40 -5.21 -11.32 7.25
CA TYR A 40 -5.45 -9.87 7.29
C TYR A 40 -6.01 -9.38 5.97
N GLU A 41 -6.88 -8.36 6.05
CA GLU A 41 -7.48 -7.73 4.87
C GLU A 41 -7.29 -6.23 4.93
N LEU A 42 -7.08 -5.63 3.77
CA LEU A 42 -7.09 -4.18 3.61
C LEU A 42 -8.47 -3.79 3.08
N GLU A 43 -9.21 -2.99 3.83
CA GLU A 43 -10.50 -2.49 3.39
C GLU A 43 -10.32 -1.14 2.71
N LEU A 44 -10.72 -1.05 1.45
CA LEU A 44 -10.80 0.22 0.74
C LEU A 44 -12.24 0.69 0.79
N THR A 45 -12.44 1.92 1.24
CA THR A 45 -13.77 2.53 1.27
C THR A 45 -13.84 3.59 0.18
N TYR A 46 -14.77 3.41 -0.76
CA TYR A 46 -15.05 4.40 -1.78
C TYR A 46 -16.33 5.14 -1.42
N ASN A 47 -16.18 6.42 -1.06
CA ASN A 47 -17.31 7.30 -0.79
C ASN A 47 -17.68 8.02 -2.07
N TYR A 48 -18.92 7.83 -2.54
CA TYR A 48 -19.38 8.42 -3.80
C TYR A 48 -19.40 9.95 -3.69
N ASP A 49 -19.13 10.63 -4.79
CA ASP A 49 -19.12 12.08 -4.88
C ASP A 49 -18.05 12.76 -4.02
N HIS A 50 -17.05 12.00 -3.61
CA HIS A 50 -15.94 12.52 -2.81
C HIS A 50 -14.62 12.25 -3.56
N GLU A 51 -14.07 13.30 -4.20
CA GLU A 51 -12.92 13.12 -5.10
C GLU A 51 -11.57 13.13 -4.39
N ALA A 52 -11.45 13.91 -3.32
CA ALA A 52 -10.18 14.06 -2.62
C ALA A 52 -10.40 14.18 -1.11
N TYR A 53 -9.38 13.84 -0.35
CA TYR A 53 -9.40 13.91 1.10
C TYR A 53 -8.27 14.78 1.60
N ASP A 54 -8.54 15.52 2.68
CA ASP A 54 -7.49 16.19 3.43
C ASP A 54 -7.01 15.20 4.50
N LEU A 55 -5.84 14.61 4.28
CA LEU A 55 -5.29 13.59 5.18
C LEU A 55 -4.82 14.19 6.50
N GLY A 56 -4.59 15.49 6.55
CA GLY A 56 -4.06 16.14 7.74
C GLY A 56 -2.68 15.60 8.10
N ASN A 57 -2.35 15.63 9.36
CA ASN A 57 -1.08 15.09 9.85
C ASN A 57 -1.26 14.01 10.92
N GLY A 58 -2.47 13.47 11.05
CA GLY A 58 -2.78 12.43 12.03
C GLY A 58 -2.57 11.02 11.51
N TYR A 59 -2.48 10.85 10.19
CA TYR A 59 -2.26 9.54 9.57
C TYR A 59 -0.78 9.20 9.57
N GLY A 60 -0.45 7.98 9.97
CA GLY A 60 0.91 7.46 9.82
C GLY A 60 1.06 6.73 8.48
N HIS A 61 1.17 5.40 8.55
CA HIS A 61 1.30 4.57 7.35
C HIS A 61 1.00 3.11 7.71
N ILE A 62 0.74 2.31 6.68
CA ILE A 62 0.75 0.85 6.79
C ILE A 62 2.09 0.35 6.26
N ALA A 63 2.46 -0.88 6.63
CA ALA A 63 3.73 -1.46 6.19
C ALA A 63 3.47 -2.77 5.44
N VAL A 64 4.27 -3.01 4.40
CA VAL A 64 4.22 -4.24 3.59
C VAL A 64 5.63 -4.82 3.52
N GLY A 65 5.79 -6.10 3.86
CA GLY A 65 7.08 -6.78 3.78
C GLY A 65 7.30 -7.39 2.40
N VAL A 66 8.52 -7.27 1.88
CA VAL A 66 8.92 -7.87 0.60
C VAL A 66 10.22 -8.66 0.77
N ASP A 67 10.40 -9.69 -0.05
CA ASP A 67 11.59 -10.56 0.04
C ASP A 67 12.85 -9.87 -0.48
N ASP A 68 12.74 -9.16 -1.59
CA ASP A 68 13.87 -8.46 -2.21
C ASP A 68 13.56 -6.97 -2.29
N LEU A 69 14.01 -6.24 -1.28
CA LEU A 69 13.72 -4.81 -1.15
C LEU A 69 14.29 -4.01 -2.32
N GLU A 70 15.54 -4.27 -2.69
CA GLU A 70 16.22 -3.53 -3.74
C GLU A 70 15.55 -3.73 -5.10
N ALA A 71 15.20 -4.98 -5.43
CA ALA A 71 14.53 -5.29 -6.70
C ALA A 71 13.13 -4.69 -6.74
N THR A 72 12.39 -4.75 -5.63
CA THR A 72 11.05 -4.18 -5.54
C THR A 72 11.10 -2.66 -5.68
N HIS A 73 12.05 -2.01 -5.03
CA HIS A 73 12.24 -0.56 -5.14
C HIS A 73 12.52 -0.16 -6.59
N GLN A 74 13.42 -0.87 -7.24
CA GLN A 74 13.78 -0.57 -8.63
C GLN A 74 12.58 -0.76 -9.55
N ALA A 75 11.81 -1.83 -9.37
CA ALA A 75 10.62 -2.10 -10.16
C ALA A 75 9.57 -1.00 -9.99
N HIS A 76 9.31 -0.57 -8.76
CA HIS A 76 8.36 0.51 -8.48
C HIS A 76 8.82 1.83 -9.10
N LYS A 77 10.11 2.12 -9.02
CA LYS A 77 10.68 3.33 -9.59
C LYS A 77 10.56 3.34 -11.11
N GLU A 78 10.89 2.22 -11.76
CA GLU A 78 10.78 2.09 -13.21
C GLU A 78 9.34 2.15 -13.71
N ALA A 79 8.40 1.67 -12.91
CA ALA A 79 6.97 1.72 -13.25
C ALA A 79 6.37 3.14 -13.10
N GLY A 80 7.13 4.08 -12.54
CA GLY A 80 6.69 5.47 -12.43
C GLY A 80 5.93 5.80 -11.16
N TYR A 81 5.91 4.90 -10.18
CA TYR A 81 5.28 5.19 -8.89
C TYR A 81 6.09 6.22 -8.10
N THR A 82 5.40 6.96 -7.25
CA THR A 82 6.06 7.92 -6.35
C THR A 82 6.69 7.15 -5.20
N VAL A 83 8.01 7.11 -5.17
CA VAL A 83 8.76 6.38 -4.13
C VAL A 83 9.86 7.27 -3.56
N THR A 84 10.17 7.03 -2.28
CA THR A 84 11.33 7.66 -1.66
C THR A 84 12.59 6.82 -1.97
N ASP A 85 13.76 7.36 -1.66
CA ASP A 85 15.00 6.59 -1.76
C ASP A 85 15.03 5.50 -0.69
N LEU A 86 15.79 4.45 -0.95
CA LEU A 86 16.04 3.43 0.06
C LEU A 86 16.70 4.07 1.27
N SER A 87 16.20 3.76 2.45
CA SER A 87 16.61 4.39 3.71
C SER A 87 16.95 3.36 4.77
N GLY A 88 17.72 3.79 5.77
CA GLY A 88 18.12 2.97 6.89
C GLY A 88 19.07 3.74 7.78
N LEU A 89 19.55 3.10 8.83
CA LEU A 89 20.51 3.71 9.74
C LEU A 89 21.87 3.84 9.07
N PRO A 90 22.62 4.90 9.39
CA PRO A 90 23.97 5.08 8.83
C PRO A 90 24.86 3.87 9.09
N GLY A 91 25.59 3.43 8.06
CA GLY A 91 26.49 2.28 8.16
C GLY A 91 25.80 0.93 8.20
N LYS A 92 24.49 0.88 8.08
CA LYS A 92 23.70 -0.36 8.06
C LYS A 92 23.08 -0.58 6.69
N PRO A 93 22.68 -1.82 6.35
CA PRO A 93 21.93 -2.08 5.12
C PRO A 93 20.66 -1.24 5.07
N LYS A 94 20.23 -0.87 3.87
CA LYS A 94 18.97 -0.14 3.70
C LYS A 94 17.82 -1.04 4.10
N MET A 95 16.82 -0.49 4.77
CA MET A 95 15.77 -1.24 5.44
C MET A 95 14.39 -1.01 4.86
N TYR A 96 14.12 0.17 4.27
CA TYR A 96 12.77 0.52 3.84
C TYR A 96 12.77 1.65 2.83
N TYR A 97 11.64 1.85 2.22
CA TYR A 97 11.27 3.06 1.49
C TYR A 97 9.76 3.23 1.57
N PHE A 98 9.26 4.39 1.14
CA PHE A 98 7.82 4.65 1.08
C PHE A 98 7.38 4.74 -0.36
N ILE A 99 6.19 4.18 -0.64
CA ILE A 99 5.48 4.35 -1.90
C ILE A 99 4.17 5.07 -1.60
N THR A 100 3.76 5.98 -2.46
CA THR A 100 2.56 6.78 -2.27
C THR A 100 1.44 6.26 -3.17
N ASP A 101 0.26 6.02 -2.59
CA ASP A 101 -0.89 5.55 -3.35
C ASP A 101 -1.59 6.71 -4.09
N PRO A 102 -2.61 6.42 -4.95
CA PRO A 102 -3.26 7.47 -5.74
C PRO A 102 -3.94 8.57 -4.91
N ASP A 103 -4.29 8.30 -3.67
CA ASP A 103 -4.93 9.27 -2.78
C ASP A 103 -3.94 10.00 -1.88
N GLY A 104 -2.65 9.70 -1.99
CA GLY A 104 -1.62 10.34 -1.20
C GLY A 104 -1.23 9.60 0.07
N TYR A 105 -1.80 8.42 0.32
CA TYR A 105 -1.42 7.62 1.48
C TYR A 105 -0.06 6.98 1.26
N LYS A 106 0.74 6.96 2.31
CA LYS A 106 2.08 6.38 2.26
C LYS A 106 2.07 4.96 2.78
N ILE A 107 2.75 4.08 2.06
CA ILE A 107 2.94 2.70 2.46
C ILE A 107 4.43 2.46 2.64
N GLU A 108 4.83 1.98 3.81
CA GLU A 108 6.21 1.61 4.07
C GLU A 108 6.48 0.23 3.51
N VAL A 109 7.47 0.12 2.62
CA VAL A 109 7.90 -1.18 2.08
C VAL A 109 9.17 -1.57 2.80
N ILE A 110 9.13 -2.70 3.49
CA ILE A 110 10.23 -3.16 4.35
C ILE A 110 10.72 -4.54 3.92
N ARG A 111 11.93 -4.87 4.34
CA ARG A 111 12.52 -6.19 4.10
C ARG A 111 11.84 -7.21 5.02
N LEU A 112 11.20 -8.23 4.42
CA LEU A 112 10.40 -9.21 5.16
C LEU A 112 11.19 -9.95 6.24
N ALA A 113 12.40 -10.40 5.93
CA ALA A 113 13.25 -11.11 6.88
C ALA A 113 13.50 -10.30 8.15
N GLN A 114 13.73 -9.00 7.97
CA GLN A 114 13.97 -8.06 9.04
C GLN A 114 12.73 -7.85 9.91
N PHE A 115 11.57 -7.77 9.27
CA PHE A 115 10.29 -7.63 9.96
C PHE A 115 10.01 -8.84 10.84
N LEU A 116 10.30 -10.04 10.36
CA LEU A 116 10.05 -11.27 11.09
C LEU A 116 11.04 -11.52 12.24
N GLU A 117 12.21 -10.90 12.20
CA GLU A 117 13.23 -11.04 13.23
C GLU A 117 12.98 -10.17 14.46
N LYS A 118 11.97 -9.34 14.44
CA LYS A 118 11.57 -8.59 15.62
C LYS A 118 10.87 -9.50 16.65
#